data_449dc2d6329f2e7908822d975a93f35d
#
_entry.id   449dc2d6329f2e7908822d975a93f35d
#
_cell.length_a   1.000
_cell.length_b   1.000
_cell.length_c   1.000
_cell.angle_alpha   90.00
_cell.angle_beta   90.00
_cell.angle_gamma   90.00
#
_symmetry.space_group_name_H-M   'P 1'
#
loop_
_entity.id
_entity.type
_entity.pdbx_description
1 polymer ?
#
loop_
_entity_poly.entity_id
_entity_poly.type
_entity_poly.pdbx_seq_one_letter_code
_entity_poly.pdbx_strand_id
1 'polypeptide(L)'
;MATRFVHTCVRVRDIEASLRFYEALGYERRGKLRFETAYNVYMGLPEDGDTLELTVNVGREERYDVGDGYNHMAVTVDDLDGLLARLAEQGIQPEKPPYAPGGREDIGRICFVADPDGYRIELIDGGSFATPQDD
;
A
#
# COMPACT_ATOMS: atom_id res chain seq x y z
N MET A 1 -19.38 23.94 0.00
CA MET A 1 -19.35 22.48 -0.15
C MET A 1 -17.96 21.95 0.15
N ALA A 2 -17.85 20.90 0.92
CA ALA A 2 -16.56 20.32 1.26
C ALA A 2 -16.32 19.05 0.43
N THR A 3 -15.13 18.94 -0.15
CA THR A 3 -14.66 17.72 -0.83
C THR A 3 -13.92 16.88 0.20
N ARG A 4 -14.16 15.58 0.20
CA ARG A 4 -13.48 14.63 1.08
C ARG A 4 -12.90 13.50 0.27
N PHE A 5 -11.70 13.11 0.61
CA PHE A 5 -11.07 11.94 0.01
C PHE A 5 -11.78 10.68 0.52
N VAL A 6 -12.06 9.74 -0.38
CA VAL A 6 -12.69 8.47 -0.01
C VAL A 6 -11.69 7.34 -0.10
N HIS A 7 -11.27 6.96 -1.30
CA HIS A 7 -10.33 5.84 -1.46
C HIS A 7 -9.51 5.96 -2.74
N THR A 8 -8.41 5.23 -2.77
CA THR A 8 -7.65 4.91 -3.99
C THR A 8 -8.00 3.48 -4.39
N CYS A 9 -8.23 3.25 -5.66
CA CYS A 9 -8.58 1.93 -6.18
C CYS A 9 -7.44 1.37 -7.02
N VAL A 10 -7.08 0.11 -6.77
CA VAL A 10 -6.14 -0.64 -7.60
C VAL A 10 -6.74 -1.99 -7.99
N ARG A 11 -6.37 -2.48 -9.16
CA ARG A 11 -6.80 -3.80 -9.65
C ARG A 11 -5.80 -4.85 -9.20
N VAL A 12 -6.31 -5.96 -8.66
CA VAL A 12 -5.48 -7.04 -8.17
C VAL A 12 -5.93 -8.36 -8.78
N ARG A 13 -4.98 -9.29 -8.98
CA ARG A 13 -5.29 -10.60 -9.57
C ARG A 13 -5.65 -11.64 -8.52
N ASP A 14 -4.86 -11.71 -7.46
CA ASP A 14 -5.00 -12.70 -6.40
C ASP A 14 -5.38 -11.98 -5.11
N ILE A 15 -6.68 -11.96 -4.82
CA ILE A 15 -7.19 -11.22 -3.67
C ILE A 15 -6.57 -11.72 -2.35
N GLU A 16 -6.36 -13.03 -2.23
CA GLU A 16 -5.81 -13.56 -0.98
C GLU A 16 -4.38 -13.11 -0.75
N ALA A 17 -3.57 -13.05 -1.80
CA ALA A 17 -2.20 -12.53 -1.69
C ALA A 17 -2.21 -11.05 -1.35
N SER A 18 -3.09 -10.26 -1.98
CA SER A 18 -3.22 -8.84 -1.70
C SER A 18 -3.68 -8.58 -0.27
N LEU A 19 -4.66 -9.35 0.20
CA LEU A 19 -5.14 -9.21 1.57
C LEU A 19 -4.04 -9.52 2.59
N ARG A 20 -3.26 -10.57 2.36
CA ARG A 20 -2.13 -10.89 3.26
C ARG A 20 -1.12 -9.75 3.31
N PHE A 21 -0.83 -9.16 2.14
CA PHE A 21 0.13 -8.05 2.06
C PHE A 21 -0.37 -6.84 2.84
N TYR A 22 -1.60 -6.36 2.53
CA TYR A 22 -2.11 -5.15 3.17
C TYR A 22 -2.43 -5.35 4.64
N GLU A 23 -2.87 -6.55 5.03
CA GLU A 23 -3.08 -6.86 6.45
C GLU A 23 -1.75 -6.84 7.23
N ALA A 24 -0.64 -7.24 6.59
CA ALA A 24 0.68 -7.14 7.22
C ALA A 24 1.08 -5.69 7.48
N LEU A 25 0.61 -4.75 6.64
CA LEU A 25 0.83 -3.31 6.85
C LEU A 25 -0.06 -2.75 7.96
N GLY A 26 -1.11 -3.46 8.36
CA GLY A 26 -2.04 -3.00 9.37
C GLY A 26 -3.44 -2.68 8.85
N TYR A 27 -3.69 -2.85 7.55
CA TYR A 27 -5.02 -2.64 6.99
C TYR A 27 -6.00 -3.68 7.51
N GLU A 28 -7.22 -3.27 7.72
CA GLU A 28 -8.33 -4.13 8.12
C GLU A 28 -9.32 -4.26 6.98
N ARG A 29 -9.92 -5.43 6.85
CA ARG A 29 -11.00 -5.61 5.88
C ARG A 29 -12.24 -4.89 6.39
N ARG A 30 -12.85 -4.06 5.52
CA ARG A 30 -13.99 -3.24 5.90
C ARG A 30 -15.28 -3.63 5.22
N GLY A 31 -15.21 -4.14 3.97
CA GLY A 31 -16.43 -4.52 3.27
C GLY A 31 -16.13 -5.06 1.88
N LYS A 32 -17.21 -5.40 1.18
CA LYS A 32 -17.15 -5.97 -0.16
C LYS A 32 -18.37 -5.52 -0.97
N LEU A 33 -18.16 -5.19 -2.23
CA LEU A 33 -19.23 -4.84 -3.15
C LEU A 33 -19.08 -5.68 -4.41
N ARG A 34 -20.14 -6.39 -4.78
CA ARG A 34 -20.13 -7.32 -5.90
C ARG A 34 -20.86 -6.74 -7.10
N PHE A 35 -20.24 -6.87 -8.28
CA PHE A 35 -20.85 -6.56 -9.58
C PHE A 35 -20.96 -7.84 -10.40
N GLU A 36 -21.46 -7.72 -11.63
CA GLU A 36 -21.65 -8.89 -12.48
C GLU A 36 -20.33 -9.61 -12.82
N THR A 37 -19.28 -8.84 -13.20
CA THR A 37 -18.01 -9.43 -13.66
C THR A 37 -16.83 -9.05 -12.78
N ALA A 38 -17.06 -8.38 -11.65
CA ALA A 38 -16.01 -7.92 -10.78
C ALA A 38 -16.53 -7.79 -9.35
N TYR A 39 -15.62 -7.67 -8.40
CA TYR A 39 -15.97 -7.28 -7.04
C TYR A 39 -14.88 -6.42 -6.45
N ASN A 40 -15.26 -5.61 -5.47
CA ASN A 40 -14.34 -4.76 -4.73
C ASN A 40 -14.26 -5.20 -3.29
N VAL A 41 -13.05 -5.16 -2.73
CA VAL A 41 -12.83 -5.34 -1.30
C VAL A 41 -12.30 -4.03 -0.77
N TYR A 42 -12.90 -3.55 0.32
CA TYR A 42 -12.53 -2.27 0.94
C TYR A 42 -11.71 -2.51 2.18
N MET A 43 -10.63 -1.76 2.33
CA MET A 43 -9.73 -1.87 3.46
C MET A 43 -9.40 -0.48 4.01
N GLY A 44 -9.06 -0.42 5.29
CA GLY A 44 -8.64 0.82 5.93
C GLY A 44 -7.71 0.54 7.08
N LEU A 45 -6.85 1.50 7.38
CA LEU A 45 -6.02 1.44 8.58
C LEU A 45 -6.85 1.77 9.82
N PRO A 46 -6.47 1.29 11.01
CA PRO A 46 -7.19 1.66 12.24
C PRO A 46 -7.30 3.18 12.36
N GLU A 47 -8.49 3.65 12.74
CA GLU A 47 -8.82 5.07 12.91
C GLU A 47 -8.99 5.86 11.63
N ASP A 48 -8.69 5.26 10.46
CA ASP A 48 -8.90 5.88 9.16
C ASP A 48 -10.17 5.35 8.49
N GLY A 49 -10.62 6.02 7.44
CA GLY A 49 -11.70 5.52 6.59
C GLY A 49 -11.25 4.34 5.72
N ASP A 50 -12.14 3.91 4.85
CA ASP A 50 -11.91 2.77 3.96
C ASP A 50 -11.14 3.24 2.72
N THR A 51 -9.90 3.67 2.91
CA THR A 51 -9.13 4.42 1.93
C THR A 51 -8.51 3.58 0.81
N LEU A 52 -8.61 2.27 0.89
CA LEU A 52 -8.09 1.38 -0.14
C LEU A 52 -9.20 0.49 -0.69
N GLU A 53 -9.39 0.54 -2.01
CA GLU A 53 -10.33 -0.32 -2.72
C GLU A 53 -9.54 -1.26 -3.63
N LEU A 54 -9.74 -2.57 -3.46
CA LEU A 54 -9.10 -3.60 -4.28
C LEU A 54 -10.15 -4.18 -5.21
N THR A 55 -9.96 -4.01 -6.52
CA THR A 55 -10.88 -4.53 -7.52
C THR A 55 -10.35 -5.82 -8.13
N VAL A 56 -11.18 -6.86 -8.09
CA VAL A 56 -10.90 -8.14 -8.75
C VAL A 56 -11.81 -8.26 -9.95
N ASN A 57 -11.21 -8.37 -11.14
CA ASN A 57 -11.92 -8.69 -12.38
C ASN A 57 -11.95 -10.20 -12.51
N VAL A 58 -13.13 -10.80 -12.36
CA VAL A 58 -13.27 -12.25 -12.30
C VAL A 58 -12.77 -12.88 -13.59
N GLY A 59 -11.89 -13.89 -13.47
CA GLY A 59 -11.31 -14.60 -14.60
C GLY A 59 -10.05 -13.97 -15.18
N ARG A 60 -9.63 -12.83 -14.69
CA ARG A 60 -8.37 -12.19 -15.14
C ARG A 60 -7.17 -12.92 -14.54
N GLU A 61 -6.36 -13.52 -15.40
CA GLU A 61 -5.13 -14.22 -14.97
C GLU A 61 -3.86 -13.46 -15.33
N GLU A 62 -3.93 -12.59 -16.35
CA GLU A 62 -2.77 -11.83 -16.80
C GLU A 62 -2.38 -10.74 -15.81
N ARG A 63 -1.08 -10.48 -15.72
CA ARG A 63 -0.59 -9.36 -14.90
C ARG A 63 -1.14 -8.05 -15.43
N TYR A 64 -1.43 -7.14 -14.51
CA TYR A 64 -1.77 -5.77 -14.88
C TYR A 64 -0.49 -5.01 -15.21
N ASP A 65 -0.58 -4.11 -16.18
CA ASP A 65 0.49 -3.18 -16.49
C ASP A 65 0.27 -1.94 -15.61
N VAL A 66 1.14 -1.77 -14.62
CA VAL A 66 1.06 -0.61 -13.72
C VAL A 66 1.42 0.68 -14.45
N GLY A 67 2.22 0.58 -15.53
CA GLY A 67 2.63 1.73 -16.33
C GLY A 67 3.66 2.59 -15.63
N ASP A 68 3.91 3.77 -16.20
CA ASP A 68 4.90 4.70 -15.70
C ASP A 68 4.32 5.97 -15.07
N GLY A 69 3.01 6.07 -15.01
CA GLY A 69 2.32 7.23 -14.40
C GLY A 69 2.08 7.08 -12.91
N TYR A 70 1.91 5.86 -12.43
CA TYR A 70 1.78 5.59 -11.00
C TYR A 70 3.17 5.56 -10.37
N ASN A 71 3.36 6.28 -9.27
CA ASN A 71 4.63 6.19 -8.54
C ASN A 71 4.46 5.30 -7.29
N HIS A 72 3.71 5.75 -6.31
CA HIS A 72 3.53 4.96 -5.08
C HIS A 72 2.40 5.51 -4.22
N MET A 73 1.93 4.67 -3.31
CA MET A 73 1.17 5.08 -2.12
C MET A 73 2.15 5.08 -0.95
N ALA A 74 1.85 5.85 0.09
CA ALA A 74 2.71 5.93 1.26
C ALA A 74 1.93 5.67 2.54
N VAL A 75 2.55 4.97 3.48
CA VAL A 75 2.02 4.75 4.82
C VAL A 75 3.12 4.95 5.84
N THR A 76 2.77 5.41 7.03
CA THR A 76 3.71 5.44 8.15
C THR A 76 3.60 4.13 8.91
N VAL A 77 4.71 3.66 9.46
CA VAL A 77 4.77 2.44 10.25
C VAL A 77 5.57 2.68 11.52
N ASP A 78 5.19 2.03 12.61
CA ASP A 78 5.86 2.20 13.90
C ASP A 78 7.16 1.39 13.99
N ASP A 79 7.19 0.23 13.34
CA ASP A 79 8.33 -0.70 13.39
C ASP A 79 8.63 -1.20 11.98
N LEU A 80 9.43 -0.44 11.25
CA LEU A 80 9.76 -0.77 9.86
C LEU A 80 10.51 -2.09 9.77
N ASP A 81 11.49 -2.33 10.62
CA ASP A 81 12.28 -3.55 10.55
C ASP A 81 11.43 -4.79 10.82
N GLY A 82 10.54 -4.72 11.80
CA GLY A 82 9.60 -5.81 12.08
C GLY A 82 8.63 -6.07 10.93
N LEU A 83 8.13 -5.00 10.29
CA LEU A 83 7.27 -5.13 9.13
C LEU A 83 8.00 -5.80 7.97
N LEU A 84 9.24 -5.38 7.69
CA LEU A 84 10.03 -5.98 6.61
C LEU A 84 10.29 -7.46 6.87
N ALA A 85 10.48 -7.86 8.12
CA ALA A 85 10.64 -9.27 8.47
C ALA A 85 9.35 -10.07 8.18
N ARG A 86 8.17 -9.50 8.51
CA ARG A 86 6.89 -10.15 8.20
C ARG A 86 6.65 -10.26 6.70
N LEU A 87 6.99 -9.22 5.94
CA LEU A 87 6.84 -9.25 4.49
C LEU A 87 7.79 -10.26 3.84
N ALA A 88 9.00 -10.42 4.39
CA ALA A 88 9.94 -11.43 3.92
C ALA A 88 9.37 -12.85 4.04
N GLU A 89 8.56 -13.12 5.06
CA GLU A 89 7.88 -14.41 5.21
C GLU A 89 6.88 -14.67 4.07
N GLN A 90 6.39 -13.61 3.43
CA GLN A 90 5.52 -13.71 2.25
C GLN A 90 6.31 -13.68 0.94
N GLY A 91 7.64 -13.72 1.01
CA GLY A 91 8.49 -13.65 -0.18
C GLY A 91 8.65 -12.23 -0.74
N ILE A 92 8.32 -11.21 0.03
CA ILE A 92 8.39 -9.81 -0.40
C ILE A 92 9.63 -9.17 0.18
N GLN A 93 10.50 -8.67 -0.70
CA GLN A 93 11.74 -7.98 -0.33
C GLN A 93 11.65 -6.50 -0.71
N PRO A 94 12.26 -5.60 0.06
CA PRO A 94 12.30 -4.19 -0.33
C PRO A 94 13.20 -3.99 -1.55
N GLU A 95 12.98 -2.88 -2.27
CA GLU A 95 13.81 -2.51 -3.42
C GLU A 95 15.27 -2.34 -3.00
N LYS A 96 15.49 -1.77 -1.83
CA LYS A 96 16.80 -1.68 -1.18
C LYS A 96 16.59 -1.52 0.33
N PRO A 97 17.61 -1.71 1.15
CA PRO A 97 17.48 -1.52 2.59
C PRO A 97 16.99 -0.12 2.96
N PRO A 98 16.35 0.04 4.11
CA PRO A 98 15.86 1.36 4.55
C PRO A 98 16.95 2.43 4.51
N TYR A 99 16.56 3.65 4.14
CA TYR A 99 17.49 4.76 3.96
C TYR A 99 16.81 6.10 4.23
N ALA A 100 17.62 7.15 4.41
CA ALA A 100 17.12 8.51 4.47
C ALA A 100 17.08 9.07 3.04
N PRO A 101 15.90 9.46 2.52
CA PRO A 101 15.80 9.91 1.12
C PRO A 101 16.65 11.15 0.89
N GLY A 102 17.51 11.10 -0.14
CA GLY A 102 18.44 12.18 -0.45
C GLY A 102 19.42 12.51 0.69
N GLY A 103 19.62 11.60 1.64
CA GLY A 103 20.41 11.86 2.83
C GLY A 103 19.69 12.74 3.87
N ARG A 104 18.42 13.01 3.67
CA ARG A 104 17.61 13.92 4.49
C ARG A 104 17.06 13.20 5.72
N GLU A 105 17.70 13.36 6.85
CA GLU A 105 17.25 12.76 8.12
C GLU A 105 15.97 13.41 8.66
N ASP A 106 15.68 14.63 8.25
CA ASP A 106 14.46 15.34 8.66
C ASP A 106 13.19 14.69 8.09
N ILE A 107 13.32 13.99 6.95
CA ILE A 107 12.21 13.24 6.36
C ILE A 107 12.03 11.90 7.09
N GLY A 108 13.12 11.35 7.63
CA GLY A 108 13.12 10.08 8.33
C GLY A 108 13.59 8.94 7.45
N ARG A 109 13.51 7.73 7.98
CA ARG A 109 13.95 6.53 7.31
C ARG A 109 12.79 5.93 6.52
N ILE A 110 13.00 5.63 5.25
CA ILE A 110 11.97 5.08 4.37
C ILE A 110 12.44 3.81 3.69
N CYS A 111 11.48 3.09 3.11
CA CYS A 111 11.75 1.90 2.33
C CYS A 111 10.61 1.68 1.34
N PHE A 112 10.92 1.22 0.13
CA PHE A 112 9.90 0.89 -0.86
C PHE A 112 9.77 -0.62 -1.00
N VAL A 113 8.52 -1.09 -1.02
CA VAL A 113 8.16 -2.46 -1.35
C VAL A 113 7.14 -2.45 -2.46
N ALA A 114 6.96 -3.56 -3.15
CA ALA A 114 5.89 -3.73 -4.13
C ALA A 114 4.89 -4.76 -3.59
N ASP A 115 3.61 -4.49 -3.80
CA ASP A 115 2.58 -5.46 -3.47
C ASP A 115 2.60 -6.63 -4.48
N PRO A 116 1.75 -7.67 -4.31
CA PRO A 116 1.77 -8.82 -5.22
C PRO A 116 1.53 -8.50 -6.70
N ASP A 117 0.90 -7.36 -7.00
CA ASP A 117 0.63 -6.94 -8.38
C ASP A 117 1.65 -5.93 -8.91
N GLY A 118 2.64 -5.54 -8.10
CA GLY A 118 3.69 -4.62 -8.50
C GLY A 118 3.42 -3.16 -8.14
N TYR A 119 2.38 -2.86 -7.38
CA TYR A 119 2.16 -1.49 -6.91
C TYR A 119 3.16 -1.15 -5.82
N ARG A 120 3.91 -0.06 -6.02
CA ARG A 120 4.92 0.39 -5.05
C ARG A 120 4.27 1.06 -3.87
N ILE A 121 4.75 0.75 -2.69
CA ILE A 121 4.31 1.35 -1.44
C ILE A 121 5.54 1.90 -0.71
N GLU A 122 5.50 3.17 -0.33
CA GLU A 122 6.53 3.78 0.51
C GLU A 122 6.18 3.53 1.97
N LEU A 123 7.10 2.94 2.70
CA LEU A 123 6.97 2.69 4.14
C LEU A 123 7.83 3.73 4.86
N ILE A 124 7.18 4.58 5.66
CA ILE A 124 7.85 5.68 6.38
C ILE A 124 7.93 5.29 7.84
N ASP A 125 9.15 5.13 8.35
CA ASP A 125 9.40 4.68 9.72
C ASP A 125 9.12 5.78 10.73
N GLY A 126 8.61 5.39 11.89
CA GLY A 126 8.43 6.31 13.01
C GLY A 126 7.00 6.79 13.24
N GLY A 127 6.04 6.29 12.46
CA GLY A 127 4.62 6.55 12.71
C GLY A 127 4.13 7.95 12.33
N SER A 128 4.96 8.79 11.71
CA SER A 128 4.55 10.14 11.33
C SER A 128 5.28 10.61 10.07
N PHE A 129 4.66 11.57 9.40
CA PHE A 129 5.26 12.23 8.25
C PHE A 129 4.87 13.71 8.28
N ALA A 130 5.86 14.58 8.19
CA ALA A 130 5.65 16.01 8.07
C ALA A 130 6.12 16.46 6.69
N THR A 131 5.26 17.20 5.98
CA THR A 131 5.59 17.68 4.63
C THR A 131 6.77 18.67 4.69
N PRO A 132 7.87 18.39 3.99
CA PRO A 132 9.00 19.31 3.94
C PRO A 132 8.62 20.64 3.28
N GLN A 133 9.36 21.70 3.63
CA GLN A 133 9.11 23.06 3.14
C GLN A 133 10.36 23.62 2.48
N ASP A 134 10.89 22.91 1.50
CA ASP A 134 12.04 23.41 0.74
C ASP A 134 11.61 24.53 -0.22
N ASP A 135 12.55 25.36 -0.58
CA ASP A 135 12.33 26.43 -1.57
C ASP A 135 12.12 25.87 -2.97
#